data_023eeb4049aad816aec3cea6aa195fd6
#
_entry.id   023eeb4049aad816aec3cea6aa195fd6
#
_cell.length_a   1.000
_cell.length_b   1.000
_cell.length_c   1.000
_cell.angle_alpha   90.00
_cell.angle_beta   90.00
_cell.angle_gamma   90.00
#
_symmetry.space_group_name_H-M   'P 1'
#
loop_
_entity.id
_entity.type
_entity.pdbx_description
1 polymer ?
#
loop_
_entity_poly.entity_id
_entity_poly.type
_entity_poly.pdbx_seq_one_letter_code
_entity_poly.pdbx_strand_id
1 'polypeptide(L)'
;MSIIKYFPKNTSYDIKCECKGELFFDEKTINILTEKYGSLNRASIECWLMSSYKNRQANLNNVIVTKNGKIYKDFQHIGTIVGCDCDEIKDNTVIDNNVYPNVISISGVWTWGIWHFPTESLSALMNTKIPSDAKIHVHTMTNYVLYWLSLIGISRDRVIDGNIRATNLLIPELGACGSPYPEQITWLNNIVRASVNASSDKLLILSKRTHSRQLKNYQEVYEASYKLAEKMGLRLYIHDDSNLPSIRQQHSAFKSASIIIAPHGGGNINILAMDEGTNFIEIIDSSWPNNCFLRVAAYLNINYYGVHSKNCIVDIDSLQNVCKKLSNNKTK
;
A
#
# COMPACT_ATOMS: atom_id res chain seq x y z
N MET A 1 5.87 -11.17 21.47
CA MET A 1 4.54 -11.20 22.10
C MET A 1 3.51 -11.28 20.99
N SER A 2 2.63 -12.25 20.99
CA SER A 2 1.63 -12.40 19.92
C SER A 2 0.45 -11.46 20.17
N ILE A 3 0.16 -10.54 19.23
CA ILE A 3 -0.99 -9.62 19.34
C ILE A 3 -2.31 -10.38 19.24
N ILE A 4 -2.33 -11.63 18.75
CA ILE A 4 -3.54 -12.49 18.75
C ILE A 4 -4.24 -12.52 20.11
N LYS A 5 -3.50 -12.38 21.22
CA LYS A 5 -4.10 -12.28 22.55
C LYS A 5 -4.99 -11.04 22.74
N TYR A 6 -4.91 -10.05 21.84
CA TYR A 6 -5.68 -8.82 21.89
C TYR A 6 -6.97 -8.84 21.05
N PHE A 7 -7.21 -9.89 20.26
CA PHE A 7 -8.49 -10.09 19.58
C PHE A 7 -9.32 -11.12 20.33
N PRO A 8 -10.30 -10.75 21.18
CA PRO A 8 -11.16 -11.72 21.83
C PRO A 8 -12.15 -12.32 20.84
N LYS A 9 -12.38 -13.59 20.99
CA LYS A 9 -13.37 -14.35 20.21
C LYS A 9 -14.83 -13.89 20.37
N ASN A 10 -15.15 -13.02 21.34
CA ASN A 10 -16.53 -12.64 21.66
C ASN A 10 -16.60 -11.17 22.10
N THR A 11 -16.76 -10.23 21.17
CA THR A 11 -17.37 -8.93 21.46
C THR A 11 -18.30 -8.58 20.31
N SER A 12 -19.56 -8.37 20.67
CA SER A 12 -20.66 -7.96 19.80
C SER A 12 -20.50 -6.50 19.33
N TYR A 13 -19.59 -6.27 18.40
CA TYR A 13 -19.56 -5.09 17.56
C TYR A 13 -19.78 -5.54 16.13
N ASP A 14 -20.56 -4.78 15.35
CA ASP A 14 -20.64 -4.95 13.90
C ASP A 14 -19.27 -4.62 13.28
N ILE A 15 -18.31 -5.52 13.43
CA ILE A 15 -16.98 -5.44 12.82
C ILE A 15 -17.18 -5.82 11.37
N LYS A 16 -17.16 -4.85 10.47
CA LYS A 16 -17.27 -5.07 9.03
C LYS A 16 -16.09 -5.86 8.45
N CYS A 17 -15.00 -5.98 9.18
CA CYS A 17 -13.81 -6.74 8.80
C CYS A 17 -13.19 -7.38 10.04
N GLU A 18 -13.10 -8.70 10.08
CA GLU A 18 -12.36 -9.44 11.09
C GLU A 18 -10.95 -9.73 10.58
N CYS A 19 -9.93 -9.35 11.35
CA CYS A 19 -8.57 -9.81 11.07
C CYS A 19 -8.44 -11.25 11.54
N LYS A 20 -8.35 -12.19 10.58
CA LYS A 20 -8.14 -13.62 10.85
C LYS A 20 -6.66 -14.00 10.86
N GLY A 21 -5.81 -13.13 10.30
CA GLY A 21 -4.37 -13.32 10.24
C GLY A 21 -3.70 -13.21 11.62
N GLU A 22 -2.58 -13.88 11.79
CA GLU A 22 -1.72 -13.73 12.97
C GLU A 22 -0.95 -12.41 12.90
N LEU A 23 -0.96 -11.64 13.98
CA LEU A 23 -0.15 -10.43 14.12
C LEU A 23 0.90 -10.66 15.20
N PHE A 24 2.16 -10.68 14.84
CA PHE A 24 3.28 -10.95 15.73
C PHE A 24 4.30 -9.82 15.67
N PHE A 25 4.77 -9.40 16.84
CA PHE A 25 5.85 -8.43 16.98
C PHE A 25 6.83 -8.89 18.06
N ASP A 26 8.11 -8.68 17.84
CA ASP A 26 9.05 -8.69 18.95
C ASP A 26 8.86 -7.47 19.85
N GLU A 27 9.41 -7.55 21.06
CA GLU A 27 9.28 -6.47 22.07
C GLU A 27 9.83 -5.13 21.56
N LYS A 28 10.96 -5.13 20.85
CA LYS A 28 11.58 -3.91 20.32
C LYS A 28 10.69 -3.26 19.26
N THR A 29 10.12 -4.04 18.35
CA THR A 29 9.19 -3.54 17.34
C THR A 29 7.93 -2.95 17.96
N ILE A 30 7.35 -3.60 18.97
CA ILE A 30 6.21 -3.03 19.71
C ILE A 30 6.57 -1.68 20.31
N ASN A 31 7.72 -1.56 20.96
CA ASN A 31 8.12 -0.34 21.64
C ASN A 31 8.24 0.84 20.66
N ILE A 32 8.95 0.67 19.53
CA ILE A 32 9.10 1.76 18.54
C ILE A 32 7.79 2.16 17.86
N LEU A 33 6.88 1.22 17.61
CA LEU A 33 5.58 1.52 17.04
C LEU A 33 4.66 2.19 18.08
N THR A 34 4.73 1.77 19.33
CA THR A 34 3.97 2.37 20.43
C THR A 34 4.41 3.78 20.73
N GLU A 35 5.72 4.05 20.70
CA GLU A 35 6.27 5.40 20.87
C GLU A 35 5.73 6.36 19.80
N LYS A 36 5.64 5.92 18.56
CA LYS A 36 5.19 6.77 17.44
C LYS A 36 3.69 6.92 17.33
N TYR A 37 2.92 5.85 17.51
CA TYR A 37 1.49 5.79 17.22
C TYR A 37 0.61 5.68 18.47
N GLY A 38 1.21 5.77 19.66
CA GLY A 38 0.54 5.43 20.89
C GLY A 38 0.35 3.92 21.04
N SER A 39 -0.41 3.51 22.04
CA SER A 39 -0.59 2.09 22.35
C SER A 39 -1.15 1.33 21.13
N LEU A 40 -0.38 0.37 20.62
CA LEU A 40 -0.87 -0.67 19.69
C LEU A 40 -1.69 -1.68 20.50
N ASN A 41 -2.69 -1.17 21.20
CA ASN A 41 -3.62 -2.02 21.91
C ASN A 41 -4.74 -2.48 20.97
N ARG A 42 -5.51 -3.42 21.46
CA ARG A 42 -6.67 -3.97 20.79
C ARG A 42 -7.61 -2.89 20.24
N ALA A 43 -7.92 -1.86 21.02
CA ALA A 43 -8.85 -0.82 20.62
C ALA A 43 -8.37 -0.03 19.40
N SER A 44 -7.04 0.22 19.28
CA SER A 44 -6.48 0.90 18.11
C SER A 44 -6.62 0.06 16.85
N ILE A 45 -6.36 -1.25 16.93
CA ILE A 45 -6.45 -2.15 15.77
C ILE A 45 -7.92 -2.38 15.39
N GLU A 46 -8.80 -2.56 16.34
CA GLU A 46 -10.25 -2.65 16.11
C GLU A 46 -10.80 -1.37 15.47
N CYS A 47 -10.33 -0.19 15.90
CA CYS A 47 -10.70 1.07 15.28
C CYS A 47 -10.30 1.14 13.79
N TRP A 48 -9.15 0.59 13.40
CA TRP A 48 -8.75 0.51 12.00
C TRP A 48 -9.65 -0.39 11.18
N LEU A 49 -10.05 -1.54 11.74
CA LEU A 49 -10.92 -2.50 11.09
C LEU A 49 -12.37 -2.01 10.96
N MET A 50 -12.81 -1.13 11.87
CA MET A 50 -14.16 -0.55 11.85
C MET A 50 -14.26 0.73 11.01
N SER A 51 -13.16 1.33 10.58
CA SER A 51 -13.20 2.53 9.74
C SER A 51 -13.86 2.20 8.40
N SER A 52 -14.88 2.98 8.03
CA SER A 52 -15.61 2.80 6.77
C SER A 52 -15.38 3.96 5.82
N TYR A 53 -15.27 3.64 4.54
CA TYR A 53 -15.16 4.62 3.47
C TYR A 53 -16.51 5.30 3.22
N LYS A 54 -16.54 6.63 3.27
CA LYS A 54 -17.78 7.41 3.13
C LYS A 54 -18.11 7.81 1.70
N ASN A 55 -17.21 7.60 0.74
CA ASN A 55 -17.37 7.94 -0.68
C ASN A 55 -17.91 9.37 -0.92
N ARG A 56 -17.30 10.35 -0.27
CA ARG A 56 -17.64 11.76 -0.49
C ARG A 56 -17.12 12.23 -1.83
N GLN A 57 -17.85 13.14 -2.48
CA GLN A 57 -17.47 13.69 -3.78
C GLN A 57 -17.75 15.19 -3.81
N ALA A 58 -16.88 15.94 -4.50
CA ALA A 58 -17.08 17.36 -4.80
C ALA A 58 -17.23 17.56 -6.30
N ASN A 59 -18.18 18.40 -6.73
CA ASN A 59 -18.39 18.80 -8.10
C ASN A 59 -18.14 20.30 -8.23
N LEU A 60 -17.26 20.67 -9.17
CA LEU A 60 -16.87 22.06 -9.44
C LEU A 60 -16.95 22.36 -10.93
N ASN A 61 -17.23 23.64 -11.28
CA ASN A 61 -17.34 24.05 -12.66
C ASN A 61 -16.36 25.18 -12.98
N ASN A 62 -15.79 25.13 -14.18
CA ASN A 62 -14.89 26.16 -14.72
C ASN A 62 -13.71 26.46 -13.78
N VAL A 63 -12.96 25.42 -13.47
CA VAL A 63 -11.82 25.49 -12.53
C VAL A 63 -10.52 25.06 -13.19
N ILE A 64 -9.42 25.51 -12.57
CA ILE A 64 -8.08 24.99 -12.82
C ILE A 64 -7.78 24.02 -11.67
N VAL A 65 -7.24 22.86 -11.99
CA VAL A 65 -6.69 21.93 -11.03
C VAL A 65 -5.24 21.62 -11.37
N THR A 66 -4.37 21.71 -10.35
CA THR A 66 -2.94 21.46 -10.56
C THR A 66 -2.61 19.97 -10.33
N LYS A 67 -1.44 19.55 -10.79
CA LYS A 67 -0.94 18.19 -10.55
C LYS A 67 -0.83 17.83 -9.06
N ASN A 68 -0.63 18.84 -8.20
CA ASN A 68 -0.59 18.67 -6.75
C ASN A 68 -1.98 18.78 -6.09
N GLY A 69 -3.05 18.88 -6.88
CA GLY A 69 -4.42 18.91 -6.39
C GLY A 69 -4.90 20.28 -5.89
N LYS A 70 -4.14 21.37 -6.09
CA LYS A 70 -4.66 22.72 -5.79
C LYS A 70 -5.68 23.13 -6.84
N ILE A 71 -6.78 23.76 -6.39
CA ILE A 71 -7.92 24.14 -7.21
C ILE A 71 -8.05 25.65 -7.19
N TYR A 72 -8.18 26.22 -8.40
CA TYR A 72 -8.35 27.66 -8.59
C TYR A 72 -9.61 27.94 -9.40
N LYS A 73 -10.36 28.96 -8.99
CA LYS A 73 -11.45 29.55 -9.76
C LYS A 73 -11.21 31.06 -9.87
N ASP A 74 -11.33 31.58 -11.09
CA ASP A 74 -11.05 33.01 -11.39
C ASP A 74 -9.69 33.47 -10.79
N PHE A 75 -8.66 32.59 -10.94
CA PHE A 75 -7.31 32.75 -10.41
C PHE A 75 -7.18 32.81 -8.88
N GLN A 76 -8.26 32.59 -8.15
CA GLN A 76 -8.25 32.49 -6.69
C GLN A 76 -8.17 31.03 -6.25
N HIS A 77 -7.27 30.72 -5.31
CA HIS A 77 -7.20 29.39 -4.70
C HIS A 77 -8.44 29.15 -3.87
N ILE A 78 -9.21 28.11 -4.19
CA ILE A 78 -10.48 27.78 -3.51
C ILE A 78 -10.42 26.48 -2.71
N GLY A 79 -9.37 25.69 -2.87
CA GLY A 79 -9.21 24.42 -2.12
C GLY A 79 -8.08 23.57 -2.63
N THR A 80 -7.80 22.49 -1.92
CA THR A 80 -6.79 21.49 -2.27
C THR A 80 -7.36 20.09 -2.09
N ILE A 81 -7.11 19.21 -3.06
CA ILE A 81 -7.39 17.77 -2.93
C ILE A 81 -6.36 17.21 -1.96
N VAL A 82 -6.82 16.81 -0.77
CA VAL A 82 -5.93 16.40 0.32
C VAL A 82 -5.81 14.89 0.34
N GLY A 83 -4.57 14.39 0.28
CA GLY A 83 -4.22 13.01 0.62
C GLY A 83 -3.26 13.01 1.82
N CYS A 84 -2.01 13.38 1.61
CA CYS A 84 -1.04 13.60 2.69
C CYS A 84 -0.87 15.09 2.97
N ASP A 85 -0.72 15.46 4.24
CA ASP A 85 -0.38 16.82 4.63
C ASP A 85 0.98 17.20 4.01
N CYS A 86 0.95 18.27 3.24
CA CYS A 86 2.16 18.88 2.70
C CYS A 86 1.99 20.39 2.77
N ASP A 87 2.55 20.95 3.80
CA ASP A 87 2.78 22.38 3.86
C ASP A 87 3.68 22.79 2.70
N GLU A 88 3.24 23.77 1.91
CA GLU A 88 4.03 24.54 0.95
C GLU A 88 4.65 23.82 -0.28
N ILE A 89 3.93 22.99 -1.00
CA ILE A 89 4.37 22.67 -2.37
C ILE A 89 4.07 23.85 -3.27
N LYS A 90 5.13 24.50 -3.76
CA LYS A 90 5.03 25.55 -4.79
C LYS A 90 4.65 24.89 -6.11
N ASP A 91 3.46 25.18 -6.63
CA ASP A 91 3.11 24.84 -8.00
C ASP A 91 3.82 25.81 -8.94
N ASN A 92 4.67 25.30 -9.84
CA ASN A 92 5.07 26.04 -11.02
C ASN A 92 3.86 26.10 -11.96
N THR A 93 3.23 27.25 -12.06
CA THR A 93 1.92 27.45 -12.68
C THR A 93 1.97 27.58 -14.21
N VAL A 94 2.64 26.67 -14.90
CA VAL A 94 2.37 26.50 -16.33
C VAL A 94 1.07 25.72 -16.45
N ILE A 95 0.00 26.41 -16.85
CA ILE A 95 -1.31 25.80 -17.06
C ILE A 95 -1.38 25.35 -18.51
N ASP A 96 -1.76 24.11 -18.76
CA ASP A 96 -2.12 23.65 -20.09
C ASP A 96 -3.25 24.54 -20.65
N ASN A 97 -3.13 24.96 -21.90
CA ASN A 97 -4.17 25.74 -22.57
C ASN A 97 -5.41 24.91 -22.92
N ASN A 98 -5.32 23.60 -22.85
CA ASN A 98 -6.46 22.70 -23.13
C ASN A 98 -7.52 22.82 -22.03
N VAL A 99 -8.78 22.92 -22.46
CA VAL A 99 -9.95 22.87 -21.59
C VAL A 99 -10.60 21.52 -21.77
N TYR A 100 -10.70 20.75 -20.71
CA TYR A 100 -11.33 19.42 -20.73
C TYR A 100 -12.79 19.53 -20.25
N PRO A 101 -13.76 19.03 -21.05
CA PRO A 101 -15.18 19.16 -20.71
C PRO A 101 -15.56 18.41 -19.42
N ASN A 102 -15.12 17.16 -19.26
CA ASN A 102 -15.45 16.31 -18.12
C ASN A 102 -14.19 15.68 -17.55
N VAL A 103 -13.87 15.97 -16.30
CA VAL A 103 -12.67 15.49 -15.62
C VAL A 103 -13.01 14.88 -14.26
N ILE A 104 -12.41 13.74 -13.97
CA ILE A 104 -12.35 13.19 -12.61
C ILE A 104 -10.90 13.33 -12.15
N SER A 105 -10.67 14.12 -11.10
CA SER A 105 -9.32 14.30 -10.57
C SER A 105 -9.08 13.42 -9.35
N ILE A 106 -8.08 12.56 -9.48
CA ILE A 106 -7.50 11.76 -8.39
C ILE A 106 -6.05 12.19 -8.12
N SER A 107 -5.71 13.39 -8.59
CA SER A 107 -4.40 13.98 -8.40
C SER A 107 -4.29 14.65 -7.04
N GLY A 108 -3.14 14.53 -6.43
CA GLY A 108 -2.84 15.15 -5.14
C GLY A 108 -1.35 15.03 -4.84
N VAL A 109 -0.92 15.62 -3.76
CA VAL A 109 0.47 15.52 -3.31
C VAL A 109 0.81 14.06 -3.01
N TRP A 110 2.01 13.61 -3.42
CA TRP A 110 2.50 12.23 -3.28
C TRP A 110 1.76 11.17 -4.10
N THR A 111 0.66 11.49 -4.78
CA THR A 111 -0.12 10.51 -5.55
C THR A 111 0.61 9.92 -6.76
N TRP A 112 1.83 10.33 -7.03
CA TRP A 112 2.76 9.69 -7.97
C TRP A 112 3.57 8.53 -7.33
N GLY A 113 3.57 8.43 -6.01
CA GLY A 113 4.34 7.44 -5.26
C GLY A 113 3.78 6.03 -5.37
N ILE A 114 4.67 5.02 -5.28
CA ILE A 114 4.33 3.60 -5.45
C ILE A 114 3.28 3.12 -4.44
N TRP A 115 3.32 3.59 -3.20
CA TRP A 115 2.30 3.34 -2.19
C TRP A 115 1.06 4.20 -2.43
N HIS A 116 1.25 5.52 -2.58
CA HIS A 116 0.18 6.50 -2.55
C HIS A 116 -0.79 6.39 -3.72
N PHE A 117 -0.28 6.08 -4.93
CA PHE A 117 -1.16 6.03 -6.10
C PHE A 117 -2.26 4.97 -5.96
N PRO A 118 -1.97 3.67 -5.71
CA PRO A 118 -3.04 2.68 -5.59
C PRO A 118 -3.91 2.87 -4.35
N THR A 119 -3.33 3.20 -3.20
CA THR A 119 -4.06 3.22 -1.93
C THR A 119 -4.84 4.51 -1.66
N GLU A 120 -4.44 5.62 -2.25
CA GLU A 120 -5.06 6.92 -2.00
C GLU A 120 -5.80 7.44 -3.23
N SER A 121 -5.16 7.38 -4.41
CA SER A 121 -5.73 7.92 -5.65
C SER A 121 -6.65 6.94 -6.37
N LEU A 122 -6.11 5.78 -6.77
CA LEU A 122 -6.88 4.80 -7.52
C LEU A 122 -8.07 4.27 -6.72
N SER A 123 -7.86 4.00 -5.44
CA SER A 123 -8.90 3.49 -4.54
C SER A 123 -10.08 4.45 -4.38
N ALA A 124 -9.88 5.76 -4.60
CA ALA A 124 -10.96 6.74 -4.63
C ALA A 124 -11.97 6.51 -5.76
N LEU A 125 -11.57 5.77 -6.80
CA LEU A 125 -12.45 5.43 -7.92
C LEU A 125 -13.35 4.21 -7.65
N MET A 126 -13.18 3.50 -6.55
CA MET A 126 -13.89 2.26 -6.23
C MET A 126 -15.42 2.37 -6.40
N ASN A 127 -16.01 3.46 -5.92
CA ASN A 127 -17.45 3.71 -6.00
C ASN A 127 -17.80 4.95 -6.85
N THR A 128 -16.86 5.41 -7.67
CA THR A 128 -17.06 6.57 -8.53
C THR A 128 -17.64 6.13 -9.86
N LYS A 129 -18.80 6.68 -10.24
CA LYS A 129 -19.34 6.49 -11.59
C LYS A 129 -18.46 7.26 -12.58
N ILE A 130 -17.79 6.52 -13.47
CA ILE A 130 -16.85 7.09 -14.45
C ILE A 130 -17.51 7.13 -15.82
N PRO A 131 -17.99 8.31 -16.30
CA PRO A 131 -18.54 8.45 -17.64
C PRO A 131 -17.50 8.08 -18.72
N SER A 132 -17.96 7.55 -19.86
CA SER A 132 -17.07 7.10 -20.93
C SER A 132 -16.26 8.24 -21.56
N ASP A 133 -16.76 9.46 -21.54
CA ASP A 133 -16.13 10.68 -22.06
C ASP A 133 -15.26 11.42 -21.04
N ALA A 134 -15.30 11.03 -19.75
CA ALA A 134 -14.52 11.69 -18.72
C ALA A 134 -13.04 11.35 -18.83
N LYS A 135 -12.18 12.38 -18.70
CA LYS A 135 -10.74 12.22 -18.51
C LYS A 135 -10.41 11.99 -17.05
N ILE A 136 -9.43 11.14 -16.79
CA ILE A 136 -8.90 10.91 -15.43
C ILE A 136 -7.62 11.72 -15.26
N HIS A 137 -7.68 12.70 -14.37
CA HIS A 137 -6.55 13.57 -14.06
C HIS A 137 -5.73 12.98 -12.91
N VAL A 138 -4.44 12.80 -13.18
CA VAL A 138 -3.44 12.25 -12.26
C VAL A 138 -2.28 13.22 -12.07
N HIS A 139 -1.46 13.02 -11.04
CA HIS A 139 -0.28 13.87 -10.81
C HIS A 139 0.74 13.75 -11.95
N THR A 140 1.09 12.54 -12.34
CA THR A 140 2.07 12.24 -13.40
C THR A 140 1.71 10.93 -14.08
N MET A 141 1.64 10.96 -15.41
CA MET A 141 1.33 9.81 -16.24
C MET A 141 2.57 8.95 -16.45
N THR A 142 2.80 8.00 -15.54
CA THR A 142 3.88 7.01 -15.65
C THR A 142 3.34 5.66 -16.10
N ASN A 143 4.21 4.76 -16.55
CA ASN A 143 3.81 3.37 -16.86
C ASN A 143 3.22 2.66 -15.64
N TYR A 144 3.65 3.00 -14.44
CA TYR A 144 3.09 2.50 -13.19
C TYR A 144 1.63 2.94 -13.01
N VAL A 145 1.35 4.23 -13.15
CA VAL A 145 0.00 4.80 -13.05
C VAL A 145 -0.93 4.22 -14.12
N LEU A 146 -0.46 4.14 -15.37
CA LEU A 146 -1.22 3.58 -16.48
C LEU A 146 -1.54 2.11 -16.30
N TYR A 147 -0.61 1.31 -15.77
CA TYR A 147 -0.89 -0.09 -15.44
C TYR A 147 -2.03 -0.22 -14.44
N TRP A 148 -2.00 0.52 -13.32
CA TRP A 148 -3.05 0.47 -12.32
C TRP A 148 -4.41 0.91 -12.86
N LEU A 149 -4.46 1.98 -13.66
CA LEU A 149 -5.70 2.44 -14.29
C LEU A 149 -6.24 1.42 -15.30
N SER A 150 -5.36 0.71 -16.02
CA SER A 150 -5.77 -0.34 -16.95
C SER A 150 -6.47 -1.52 -16.26
N LEU A 151 -6.14 -1.81 -14.98
CA LEU A 151 -6.79 -2.86 -14.20
C LEU A 151 -8.28 -2.60 -13.96
N ILE A 152 -8.71 -1.33 -14.05
CA ILE A 152 -10.11 -0.92 -13.92
C ILE A 152 -10.71 -0.44 -15.25
N GLY A 153 -10.08 -0.81 -16.38
CA GLY A 153 -10.59 -0.53 -17.72
C GLY A 153 -10.40 0.91 -18.20
N ILE A 154 -9.53 1.71 -17.56
CA ILE A 154 -9.21 3.06 -18.03
C ILE A 154 -8.06 2.99 -19.04
N SER A 155 -8.34 3.35 -20.29
CA SER A 155 -7.35 3.40 -21.37
C SER A 155 -6.48 4.66 -21.29
N ARG A 156 -5.27 4.58 -21.85
CA ARG A 156 -4.27 5.66 -21.81
C ARG A 156 -4.79 6.99 -22.36
N ASP A 157 -5.57 6.97 -23.42
CA ASP A 157 -6.13 8.17 -24.07
C ASP A 157 -7.11 8.94 -23.16
N ARG A 158 -7.62 8.29 -22.13
CA ARG A 158 -8.47 8.90 -21.10
C ARG A 158 -7.68 9.51 -19.93
N VAL A 159 -6.37 9.31 -19.84
CA VAL A 159 -5.54 9.80 -18.74
C VAL A 159 -4.88 11.11 -19.14
N ILE A 160 -4.93 12.10 -18.27
CA ILE A 160 -4.28 13.40 -18.40
C ILE A 160 -3.52 13.73 -17.12
N ASP A 161 -2.46 14.53 -17.22
CA ASP A 161 -1.65 14.95 -16.08
C ASP A 161 -1.27 16.43 -16.18
N GLY A 162 -0.54 16.92 -15.19
CA GLY A 162 -0.10 18.32 -15.14
C GLY A 162 -1.14 19.27 -14.54
N ASN A 163 -1.07 20.54 -14.93
CA ASN A 163 -2.00 21.59 -14.50
C ASN A 163 -3.01 21.82 -15.63
N ILE A 164 -4.28 21.58 -15.38
CA ILE A 164 -5.33 21.55 -16.41
C ILE A 164 -6.47 22.51 -16.11
N ARG A 165 -7.28 22.82 -17.13
CA ARG A 165 -8.58 23.50 -17.01
C ARG A 165 -9.70 22.47 -17.21
N ALA A 166 -10.71 22.49 -16.34
CA ALA A 166 -11.87 21.62 -16.43
C ALA A 166 -13.15 22.45 -16.47
N THR A 167 -14.05 22.13 -17.43
CA THR A 167 -15.40 22.69 -17.42
C THR A 167 -16.21 22.08 -16.30
N ASN A 168 -16.21 20.74 -16.20
CA ASN A 168 -16.82 19.99 -15.11
C ASN A 168 -15.74 19.15 -14.43
N LEU A 169 -15.51 19.36 -13.15
CA LEU A 169 -14.55 18.63 -12.34
C LEU A 169 -15.26 17.87 -11.24
N LEU A 170 -15.13 16.54 -11.25
CA LEU A 170 -15.49 15.66 -10.15
C LEU A 170 -14.24 15.30 -9.36
N ILE A 171 -14.30 15.43 -8.03
CA ILE A 171 -13.23 15.06 -7.12
C ILE A 171 -13.78 14.01 -6.16
N PRO A 172 -13.43 12.73 -6.31
CA PRO A 172 -13.73 11.73 -5.29
C PRO A 172 -12.83 11.93 -4.07
N GLU A 173 -13.29 11.52 -2.90
CA GLU A 173 -12.49 11.55 -1.68
C GLU A 173 -11.29 10.61 -1.81
N LEU A 174 -10.08 11.16 -1.76
CA LEU A 174 -8.86 10.37 -1.75
C LEU A 174 -8.76 9.54 -0.47
N GLY A 175 -8.07 8.40 -0.55
CA GLY A 175 -7.73 7.62 0.63
C GLY A 175 -6.88 8.42 1.61
N ALA A 176 -7.04 8.14 2.90
CA ALA A 176 -6.24 8.79 3.94
C ALA A 176 -4.77 8.34 3.86
N CYS A 177 -3.84 9.29 3.96
CA CYS A 177 -2.41 9.04 3.87
C CYS A 177 -1.95 7.99 4.89
N GLY A 178 -1.35 6.90 4.39
CA GLY A 178 -0.86 5.79 5.23
C GLY A 178 -1.95 5.01 5.98
N SER A 179 -3.23 5.35 5.79
CA SER A 179 -4.36 4.77 6.53
C SER A 179 -5.53 4.47 5.58
N PRO A 180 -5.36 3.58 4.60
CA PRO A 180 -6.42 3.25 3.66
C PRO A 180 -7.60 2.58 4.37
N TYR A 181 -8.78 2.64 3.76
CA TYR A 181 -9.96 1.96 4.30
C TYR A 181 -9.97 0.47 3.92
N PRO A 182 -10.51 -0.40 4.80
CA PRO A 182 -10.58 -1.85 4.53
C PRO A 182 -11.22 -2.20 3.20
N GLU A 183 -12.34 -1.54 2.86
CA GLU A 183 -13.07 -1.79 1.63
C GLU A 183 -12.24 -1.45 0.39
N GLN A 184 -11.46 -0.36 0.44
CA GLN A 184 -10.56 0.03 -0.65
C GLN A 184 -9.44 -0.98 -0.84
N ILE A 185 -8.84 -1.46 0.24
CA ILE A 185 -7.78 -2.48 0.18
C ILE A 185 -8.33 -3.81 -0.36
N THR A 186 -9.50 -4.23 0.09
CA THR A 186 -10.16 -5.45 -0.41
C THR A 186 -10.47 -5.32 -1.91
N TRP A 187 -10.97 -4.18 -2.35
CA TRP A 187 -11.22 -3.92 -3.76
C TRP A 187 -9.92 -3.97 -4.59
N LEU A 188 -8.86 -3.32 -4.13
CA LEU A 188 -7.54 -3.35 -4.79
C LEU A 188 -6.99 -4.79 -4.88
N ASN A 189 -7.07 -5.56 -3.79
CA ASN A 189 -6.66 -6.95 -3.77
C ASN A 189 -7.42 -7.77 -4.83
N ASN A 190 -8.73 -7.60 -4.92
CA ASN A 190 -9.56 -8.32 -5.89
C ASN A 190 -9.16 -8.01 -7.34
N ILE A 191 -8.98 -6.73 -7.71
CA ILE A 191 -8.58 -6.36 -9.08
C ILE A 191 -7.17 -6.83 -9.42
N VAL A 192 -6.23 -6.73 -8.48
CA VAL A 192 -4.85 -7.19 -8.69
C VAL A 192 -4.82 -8.71 -8.88
N ARG A 193 -5.46 -9.46 -8.00
CA ARG A 193 -5.48 -10.92 -8.06
C ARG A 193 -6.20 -11.47 -9.29
N ALA A 194 -7.25 -10.79 -9.76
CA ALA A 194 -7.94 -11.15 -10.99
C ALA A 194 -7.09 -10.89 -12.25
N SER A 195 -6.14 -9.96 -12.20
CA SER A 195 -5.33 -9.55 -13.34
C SER A 195 -4.14 -10.47 -13.65
N VAL A 196 -3.76 -11.35 -12.72
CA VAL A 196 -2.56 -12.20 -12.82
C VAL A 196 -2.83 -13.62 -12.36
N ASN A 197 -2.04 -14.57 -12.89
CA ASN A 197 -2.03 -15.96 -12.44
C ASN A 197 -0.85 -16.19 -11.51
N ALA A 198 -1.01 -17.07 -10.52
CA ALA A 198 0.09 -17.59 -9.73
C ALA A 198 0.96 -18.53 -10.60
N SER A 199 2.25 -18.62 -10.31
CA SER A 199 3.11 -19.68 -10.86
C SER A 199 2.83 -21.01 -10.15
N SER A 200 3.30 -22.12 -10.73
CA SER A 200 3.26 -23.44 -10.09
C SER A 200 4.10 -23.51 -8.82
N ASP A 201 5.19 -22.73 -8.77
CA ASP A 201 6.11 -22.72 -7.64
C ASP A 201 5.57 -21.85 -6.51
N LYS A 202 5.59 -22.36 -5.30
CA LYS A 202 5.40 -21.55 -4.10
C LYS A 202 6.70 -20.85 -3.73
N LEU A 203 6.60 -19.54 -3.47
CA LEU A 203 7.76 -18.67 -3.27
C LEU A 203 7.93 -18.24 -1.82
N LEU A 204 9.20 -18.15 -1.39
CA LEU A 204 9.63 -17.18 -0.39
C LEU A 204 10.26 -16.01 -1.13
N ILE A 205 9.69 -14.82 -0.98
CA ILE A 205 10.22 -13.59 -1.58
C ILE A 205 11.06 -12.86 -0.54
N LEU A 206 12.33 -12.61 -0.87
CA LEU A 206 13.19 -11.69 -0.12
C LEU A 206 13.35 -10.39 -0.94
N SER A 207 12.85 -9.29 -0.40
CA SER A 207 13.01 -7.98 -1.04
C SER A 207 14.39 -7.41 -0.74
N LYS A 208 15.13 -7.07 -1.80
CA LYS A 208 16.44 -6.41 -1.72
C LYS A 208 16.28 -4.95 -2.15
N ARG A 209 16.69 -4.04 -1.27
CA ARG A 209 16.71 -2.60 -1.54
C ARG A 209 18.13 -2.12 -1.79
N THR A 210 18.32 -1.29 -2.82
CA THR A 210 19.63 -0.80 -3.25
C THR A 210 19.79 0.71 -3.10
N HIS A 211 18.70 1.45 -2.87
CA HIS A 211 18.73 2.91 -2.71
C HIS A 211 18.50 3.33 -1.26
N SER A 212 17.25 3.47 -0.84
CA SER A 212 16.90 3.86 0.53
C SER A 212 16.57 2.64 1.39
N ARG A 213 16.91 2.67 2.69
CA ARG A 213 16.60 1.57 3.62
C ARG A 213 17.23 0.23 3.18
N GLN A 214 18.42 0.30 2.56
CA GLN A 214 19.23 -0.86 2.22
C GLN A 214 19.73 -1.53 3.50
N LEU A 215 19.49 -2.84 3.63
CA LEU A 215 19.94 -3.60 4.79
C LEU A 215 21.48 -3.75 4.78
N LYS A 216 22.14 -3.32 5.85
CA LYS A 216 23.59 -3.38 5.99
C LYS A 216 24.09 -4.80 6.24
N ASN A 217 23.29 -5.64 6.90
CA ASN A 217 23.55 -7.05 7.12
C ASN A 217 22.66 -7.93 6.22
N TYR A 218 22.52 -7.53 4.96
CA TYR A 218 21.67 -8.26 3.98
C TYR A 218 22.07 -9.73 3.83
N GLN A 219 23.36 -10.05 3.90
CA GLN A 219 23.84 -11.43 3.77
C GLN A 219 23.29 -12.35 4.86
N GLU A 220 23.25 -11.88 6.11
CA GLU A 220 22.68 -12.64 7.23
C GLU A 220 21.16 -12.86 7.05
N VAL A 221 20.45 -11.84 6.56
CA VAL A 221 19.02 -11.93 6.24
C VAL A 221 18.77 -12.91 5.09
N TYR A 222 19.62 -12.87 4.06
CA TYR A 222 19.56 -13.82 2.93
C TYR A 222 19.74 -15.26 3.41
N GLU A 223 20.76 -15.54 4.24
CA GLU A 223 21.00 -16.88 4.78
C GLU A 223 19.86 -17.39 5.64
N ALA A 224 19.28 -16.53 6.49
CA ALA A 224 18.09 -16.90 7.27
C ALA A 224 16.89 -17.20 6.36
N SER A 225 16.69 -16.40 5.31
CA SER A 225 15.63 -16.58 4.31
C SER A 225 15.82 -17.86 3.50
N TYR A 226 17.06 -18.14 3.08
CA TYR A 226 17.39 -19.34 2.33
C TYR A 226 17.11 -20.63 3.14
N LYS A 227 17.60 -20.67 4.40
CA LYS A 227 17.31 -21.77 5.32
C LYS A 227 15.83 -21.99 5.58
N LEU A 228 15.07 -20.89 5.71
CA LEU A 228 13.61 -20.96 5.85
C LEU A 228 12.95 -21.53 4.59
N ALA A 229 13.36 -21.05 3.41
CA ALA A 229 12.83 -21.53 2.13
C ALA A 229 13.07 -23.04 1.94
N GLU A 230 14.30 -23.53 2.18
CA GLU A 230 14.63 -24.94 2.14
C GLU A 230 13.74 -25.75 3.10
N LYS A 231 13.67 -25.35 4.37
CA LYS A 231 12.87 -26.05 5.38
C LYS A 231 11.39 -26.09 5.04
N MET A 232 10.88 -25.03 4.38
CA MET A 232 9.48 -24.91 3.97
C MET A 232 9.20 -25.52 2.58
N GLY A 233 10.22 -26.01 1.85
CA GLY A 233 10.06 -26.49 0.47
C GLY A 233 9.57 -25.39 -0.47
N LEU A 234 10.05 -24.16 -0.27
CA LEU A 234 9.73 -23.00 -1.09
C LEU A 234 10.93 -22.64 -1.98
N ARG A 235 10.66 -22.09 -3.15
CA ARG A 235 11.72 -21.50 -3.97
C ARG A 235 12.00 -20.06 -3.49
N LEU A 236 13.26 -19.77 -3.14
CA LEU A 236 13.68 -18.42 -2.82
C LEU A 236 13.70 -17.56 -4.09
N TYR A 237 13.00 -16.43 -4.06
CA TYR A 237 13.00 -15.41 -5.11
C TYR A 237 13.47 -14.08 -4.55
N ILE A 238 14.53 -13.52 -5.15
CA ILE A 238 15.04 -12.20 -4.76
C ILE A 238 14.33 -11.13 -5.58
N HIS A 239 13.54 -10.31 -4.89
CA HIS A 239 12.89 -9.13 -5.47
C HIS A 239 13.82 -7.93 -5.32
N ASP A 240 14.71 -7.73 -6.32
CA ASP A 240 15.77 -6.72 -6.32
C ASP A 240 15.25 -5.42 -6.96
N ASP A 241 15.26 -4.30 -6.21
CA ASP A 241 14.77 -3.01 -6.70
C ASP A 241 15.70 -2.33 -7.72
N SER A 242 16.91 -2.85 -7.94
CA SER A 242 17.80 -2.41 -9.02
C SER A 242 17.42 -2.98 -10.39
N ASN A 243 16.64 -4.07 -10.44
CA ASN A 243 16.22 -4.75 -11.66
C ASN A 243 14.82 -5.33 -11.52
N LEU A 244 13.83 -4.46 -11.40
CA LEU A 244 12.45 -4.89 -11.23
C LEU A 244 11.86 -5.41 -12.55
N PRO A 245 11.19 -6.56 -12.53
CA PRO A 245 10.37 -6.99 -13.66
C PRO A 245 9.15 -6.06 -13.83
N SER A 246 8.38 -6.26 -14.90
CA SER A 246 7.13 -5.50 -15.09
C SER A 246 6.21 -5.66 -13.88
N ILE A 247 5.36 -4.65 -13.60
CA ILE A 247 4.45 -4.65 -12.45
C ILE A 247 3.55 -5.90 -12.46
N ARG A 248 3.10 -6.33 -13.65
CA ARG A 248 2.31 -7.55 -13.81
C ARG A 248 3.08 -8.79 -13.36
N GLN A 249 4.37 -8.88 -13.70
CA GLN A 249 5.22 -9.98 -13.27
C GLN A 249 5.51 -9.92 -11.76
N GLN A 250 5.66 -8.71 -11.19
CA GLN A 250 5.75 -8.54 -9.73
C GLN A 250 4.47 -9.07 -9.06
N HIS A 251 3.29 -8.65 -9.49
CA HIS A 251 2.02 -9.14 -8.95
C HIS A 251 1.87 -10.66 -9.09
N SER A 252 2.30 -11.26 -10.21
CA SER A 252 2.28 -12.72 -10.40
C SER A 252 3.21 -13.44 -9.40
N ALA A 253 4.43 -12.91 -9.18
CA ALA A 253 5.34 -13.45 -8.19
C ALA A 253 4.77 -13.37 -6.77
N PHE A 254 4.22 -12.21 -6.39
CA PHE A 254 3.64 -12.01 -5.07
C PHE A 254 2.36 -12.85 -4.86
N LYS A 255 1.56 -13.09 -5.90
CA LYS A 255 0.43 -14.03 -5.85
C LYS A 255 0.88 -15.48 -5.60
N SER A 256 2.11 -15.83 -5.97
CA SER A 256 2.70 -17.16 -5.73
C SER A 256 3.43 -17.25 -4.39
N ALA A 257 3.54 -16.13 -3.65
CA ALA A 257 4.29 -16.10 -2.41
C ALA A 257 3.52 -16.77 -1.26
N SER A 258 4.20 -17.65 -0.55
CA SER A 258 3.76 -18.16 0.75
C SER A 258 4.32 -17.31 1.89
N ILE A 259 5.53 -16.75 1.68
CA ILE A 259 6.24 -15.92 2.66
C ILE A 259 6.90 -14.76 1.92
N ILE A 260 6.81 -13.55 2.50
CA ILE A 260 7.59 -12.39 2.10
C ILE A 260 8.42 -11.92 3.27
N ILE A 261 9.68 -11.60 3.03
CA ILE A 261 10.59 -10.91 3.97
C ILE A 261 11.03 -9.63 3.28
N ALA A 262 10.69 -8.48 3.86
CA ALA A 262 10.97 -7.20 3.22
C ALA A 262 11.24 -6.08 4.23
N PRO A 263 12.21 -5.20 3.98
CA PRO A 263 12.30 -3.93 4.69
C PRO A 263 11.11 -3.05 4.34
N HIS A 264 10.66 -2.23 5.30
CA HIS A 264 9.57 -1.28 5.09
C HIS A 264 9.80 -0.42 3.85
N GLY A 265 8.80 -0.32 2.98
CA GLY A 265 8.90 0.52 1.78
C GLY A 265 7.77 0.35 0.78
N GLY A 266 7.57 1.37 -0.08
CA GLY A 266 6.45 1.43 -1.03
C GLY A 266 6.27 0.18 -1.89
N GLY A 267 7.35 -0.53 -2.25
CA GLY A 267 7.29 -1.79 -3.01
C GLY A 267 6.52 -2.92 -2.31
N ASN A 268 6.35 -2.84 -0.98
CA ASN A 268 5.54 -3.80 -0.24
C ASN A 268 4.04 -3.72 -0.58
N ILE A 269 3.59 -2.71 -1.36
CA ILE A 269 2.21 -2.67 -1.87
C ILE A 269 1.87 -3.91 -2.71
N ASN A 270 2.85 -4.61 -3.24
CA ASN A 270 2.65 -5.87 -3.97
C ASN A 270 2.01 -6.98 -3.11
N ILE A 271 1.97 -6.84 -1.75
CA ILE A 271 1.18 -7.75 -0.89
C ILE A 271 -0.31 -7.75 -1.24
N LEU A 272 -0.80 -6.74 -1.97
CA LEU A 272 -2.14 -6.75 -2.56
C LEU A 272 -2.39 -7.94 -3.50
N ALA A 273 -1.35 -8.60 -4.00
CA ALA A 273 -1.49 -9.80 -4.83
C ALA A 273 -1.54 -11.10 -4.02
N MET A 274 -1.17 -11.08 -2.74
CA MET A 274 -1.06 -12.28 -1.90
C MET A 274 -2.43 -12.87 -1.55
N ASP A 275 -2.39 -14.16 -1.23
CA ASP A 275 -3.54 -14.90 -0.72
C ASP A 275 -3.69 -14.72 0.81
N GLU A 276 -4.92 -14.83 1.28
CA GLU A 276 -5.25 -14.95 2.71
C GLU A 276 -4.44 -16.10 3.35
N GLY A 277 -4.02 -15.93 4.60
CA GLY A 277 -3.24 -16.92 5.35
C GLY A 277 -1.77 -17.03 4.97
N THR A 278 -1.30 -16.29 3.98
CA THR A 278 0.14 -16.17 3.67
C THR A 278 0.87 -15.34 4.72
N ASN A 279 2.21 -15.29 4.66
CA ASN A 279 3.01 -14.68 5.72
C ASN A 279 3.83 -13.50 5.19
N PHE A 280 3.74 -12.37 5.86
CA PHE A 280 4.51 -11.18 5.57
C PHE A 280 5.37 -10.79 6.78
N ILE A 281 6.69 -10.90 6.64
CA ILE A 281 7.68 -10.47 7.62
C ILE A 281 8.19 -9.10 7.19
N GLU A 282 7.78 -8.06 7.90
CA GLU A 282 8.24 -6.69 7.65
C GLU A 282 9.37 -6.32 8.60
N ILE A 283 10.48 -5.87 8.02
CA ILE A 283 11.62 -5.34 8.77
C ILE A 283 11.38 -3.84 8.99
N ILE A 284 11.17 -3.45 10.24
CA ILE A 284 10.83 -2.09 10.64
C ILE A 284 12.05 -1.43 11.30
N ASP A 285 12.55 -0.38 10.67
CA ASP A 285 13.68 0.40 11.21
C ASP A 285 13.21 1.42 12.23
N SER A 286 13.93 1.50 13.36
CA SER A 286 13.63 2.43 14.44
C SER A 286 13.73 3.90 14.06
N SER A 287 14.47 4.23 12.99
CA SER A 287 14.54 5.60 12.46
C SER A 287 13.30 6.00 11.64
N TRP A 288 12.53 5.02 11.17
CA TRP A 288 11.32 5.24 10.36
C TRP A 288 10.23 4.21 10.66
N PRO A 289 9.75 4.12 11.90
CA PRO A 289 8.67 3.19 12.23
C PRO A 289 7.37 3.60 11.51
N ASN A 290 6.72 2.63 10.87
CA ASN A 290 5.47 2.85 10.13
C ASN A 290 4.59 1.60 10.17
N ASN A 291 3.28 1.77 10.29
CA ASN A 291 2.32 0.69 10.44
C ASN A 291 1.36 0.52 9.23
N CYS A 292 1.63 1.19 8.10
CA CYS A 292 0.70 1.16 6.98
C CYS A 292 0.53 -0.25 6.38
N PHE A 293 1.60 -1.05 6.28
CA PHE A 293 1.50 -2.42 5.77
C PHE A 293 0.94 -3.41 6.80
N LEU A 294 1.10 -3.16 8.09
CA LEU A 294 0.37 -3.88 9.12
C LEU A 294 -1.15 -3.77 8.89
N ARG A 295 -1.65 -2.55 8.60
CA ARG A 295 -3.07 -2.33 8.29
C ARG A 295 -3.51 -3.12 7.06
N VAL A 296 -2.74 -3.05 5.97
CA VAL A 296 -3.05 -3.80 4.75
C VAL A 296 -3.06 -5.30 5.01
N ALA A 297 -2.05 -5.84 5.71
CA ALA A 297 -1.99 -7.25 6.06
C ALA A 297 -3.20 -7.68 6.91
N ALA A 298 -3.59 -6.87 7.90
CA ALA A 298 -4.76 -7.12 8.73
C ALA A 298 -6.06 -7.17 7.90
N TYR A 299 -6.24 -6.22 6.97
CA TYR A 299 -7.44 -6.17 6.10
C TYR A 299 -7.53 -7.36 5.13
N LEU A 300 -6.38 -7.92 4.73
CA LEU A 300 -6.28 -9.03 3.78
C LEU A 300 -6.15 -10.41 4.46
N ASN A 301 -6.24 -10.47 5.78
CA ASN A 301 -6.03 -11.71 6.56
C ASN A 301 -4.66 -12.37 6.29
N ILE A 302 -3.64 -11.57 5.98
CA ILE A 302 -2.24 -12.00 5.86
C ILE A 302 -1.64 -12.03 7.27
N ASN A 303 -0.92 -13.11 7.60
CA ASN A 303 -0.18 -13.19 8.85
C ASN A 303 0.99 -12.20 8.82
N TYR A 304 1.04 -11.29 9.77
CA TYR A 304 2.04 -10.22 9.81
C TYR A 304 3.02 -10.42 10.96
N TYR A 305 4.31 -10.27 10.64
CA TYR A 305 5.41 -10.38 11.60
C TYR A 305 6.30 -9.14 11.49
N GLY A 306 6.32 -8.32 12.52
CA GLY A 306 7.22 -7.17 12.64
C GLY A 306 8.56 -7.58 13.23
N VAL A 307 9.66 -7.32 12.51
CA VAL A 307 11.04 -7.58 12.93
C VAL A 307 11.79 -6.27 13.03
N HIS A 308 12.44 -6.06 14.16
CA HIS A 308 13.18 -4.83 14.45
C HIS A 308 14.45 -4.70 13.60
N SER A 309 14.74 -3.48 13.15
CA SER A 309 16.07 -3.06 12.71
C SER A 309 16.45 -1.70 13.30
N LYS A 310 17.74 -1.45 13.39
CA LYS A 310 18.29 -0.16 13.82
C LYS A 310 19.36 0.28 12.84
N ASN A 311 19.22 1.48 12.28
CA ASN A 311 20.13 1.99 11.24
C ASN A 311 20.29 1.02 10.06
N CYS A 312 19.21 0.35 9.66
CA CYS A 312 19.18 -0.68 8.63
C CYS A 312 20.01 -1.95 8.94
N ILE A 313 20.28 -2.23 10.20
CA ILE A 313 20.85 -3.50 10.69
C ILE A 313 19.71 -4.27 11.35
N VAL A 314 19.36 -5.41 10.75
CA VAL A 314 18.27 -6.28 11.22
C VAL A 314 18.71 -7.03 12.49
N ASP A 315 17.82 -7.12 13.45
CA ASP A 315 17.95 -8.02 14.59
C ASP A 315 17.77 -9.47 14.11
N ILE A 316 18.89 -10.15 13.89
CA ILE A 316 18.89 -11.51 13.30
C ILE A 316 18.27 -12.53 14.24
N ASP A 317 18.43 -12.39 15.54
CA ASP A 317 17.82 -13.30 16.52
C ASP A 317 16.29 -13.20 16.45
N SER A 318 15.76 -11.98 16.33
CA SER A 318 14.34 -11.73 16.13
C SER A 318 13.82 -12.36 14.83
N LEU A 319 14.54 -12.17 13.71
CA LEU A 319 14.21 -12.78 12.43
C LEU A 319 14.21 -14.32 12.51
N GLN A 320 15.25 -14.91 13.09
CA GLN A 320 15.36 -16.36 13.27
C GLN A 320 14.24 -16.95 14.14
N ASN A 321 13.80 -16.21 15.16
CA ASN A 321 12.67 -16.63 16.00
C ASN A 321 11.38 -16.69 15.20
N VAL A 322 11.12 -15.71 14.32
CA VAL A 322 9.98 -15.74 13.39
C VAL A 322 10.12 -16.92 12.42
N CYS A 323 11.30 -17.14 11.84
CA CYS A 323 11.57 -18.27 10.94
C CYS A 323 11.31 -19.64 11.61
N LYS A 324 11.76 -19.81 12.87
CA LYS A 324 11.50 -21.03 13.67
C LYS A 324 10.00 -21.21 13.90
N LYS A 325 9.28 -20.14 14.26
CA LYS A 325 7.82 -20.19 14.49
C LYS A 325 7.10 -20.66 13.22
N LEU A 326 7.41 -20.07 12.05
CA LEU A 326 6.78 -20.42 10.77
C LEU A 326 7.05 -21.87 10.38
N SER A 327 8.30 -22.33 10.53
CA SER A 327 8.67 -23.69 10.17
C SER A 327 8.06 -24.76 11.08
N ASN A 328 7.76 -24.43 12.34
CA ASN A 328 7.11 -25.37 13.28
C ASN A 328 5.59 -25.48 13.04
N ASN A 329 4.96 -24.44 12.50
CA ASN A 329 3.53 -24.45 12.18
C ASN A 329 3.17 -25.33 10.96
N LYS A 330 4.16 -25.68 10.11
CA LYS A 330 3.95 -26.59 8.97
C LYS A 330 3.83 -28.07 9.37
N THR A 331 4.30 -28.42 10.56
CA THR A 331 4.35 -29.81 11.05
C THR A 331 3.07 -30.21 11.80
N LYS A 332 2.10 -29.34 11.91
CA LYS A 332 0.75 -29.60 12.45
C LYS A 332 -0.28 -29.56 11.32
#